data_9bc8e9abbc79425b7b98a090258ce13d
#
_entry.id   9bc8e9abbc79425b7b98a090258ce13d
#
_cell.length_a   1.000
_cell.length_b   1.000
_cell.length_c   1.000
_cell.angle_alpha   90.00
_cell.angle_beta   90.00
_cell.angle_gamma   90.00
#
_symmetry.space_group_name_H-M   'P 1'
#
loop_
_entity.id
_entity.type
_entity.pdbx_description
1 polymer ?
#
loop_
_entity_poly.entity_id
_entity_poly.type
_entity_poly.pdbx_seq_one_letter_code
_entity_poly.pdbx_strand_id
1 'polypeptide(L)'
;MVALSLTAISILSMAACGGGSSDKESKETKNDEDTIEINFFHRWPNDPKNSMFKELIAQYEKENPNVKINMDCILNDQYKEKIRMIVSTDEVPDIFSSWSGSFAQEMIDSGNVMDLTSVFEEDAAWADTIADVSKGPFTFDGKIMAIPWSQDGKVFFYNKHIFEENNIKIPKTWNEFIDVLDKLKAVGYETPIVEGLKDNWSILHYLGTINQRMVDPEVLAKDYDPATGEFTDPAYIDGLNKWKQLTEYMGETCTAIDHETARNTYFATEESPIMYLQFAEISLMKDTINFDYGFFNFPAFEEGKGDPNALTGAPEGFMISNKAEHPEECIKFLKWLVSPEGGAVKLSTVAGDLTSVNDALTEENALPEQIEALETINAASQMAPWFDNACNPSIYTVFGQGASAIATNDMTPEEVMKDVQTAAAELKENSN
;
A
#
# COMPACT_ATOMS: atom_id res chain seq x y z
N MET A 1 -57.52 -15.38 19.04
CA MET A 1 -58.73 -15.92 18.36
C MET A 1 -58.67 -15.54 16.91
N VAL A 2 -58.91 -16.53 16.02
CA VAL A 2 -59.11 -16.46 14.58
C VAL A 2 -57.81 -16.45 13.78
N ALA A 3 -57.33 -17.43 13.15
CA ALA A 3 -57.74 -18.68 12.46
C ALA A 3 -57.14 -18.66 11.04
N LEU A 4 -56.41 -19.75 10.76
CA LEU A 4 -55.84 -20.23 9.50
C LEU A 4 -56.75 -20.08 8.28
N SER A 5 -56.16 -19.95 7.10
CA SER A 5 -56.66 -20.61 5.89
C SER A 5 -55.47 -20.98 4.97
N LEU A 6 -55.22 -22.26 4.87
CA LEU A 6 -54.51 -22.92 3.76
C LEU A 6 -55.47 -22.93 2.54
N THR A 7 -54.89 -22.69 1.34
CA THR A 7 -55.53 -23.12 0.11
C THR A 7 -54.49 -23.75 -0.82
N ALA A 8 -54.59 -25.05 -0.95
CA ALA A 8 -53.93 -25.86 -1.96
C ALA A 8 -54.76 -25.84 -3.24
N ILE A 9 -54.16 -25.63 -4.40
CA ILE A 9 -54.80 -25.86 -5.71
C ILE A 9 -53.89 -26.78 -6.53
N SER A 10 -54.56 -27.81 -7.02
CA SER A 10 -54.07 -28.99 -7.66
C SER A 10 -53.73 -28.82 -9.14
N ILE A 11 -52.85 -29.68 -9.60
CA ILE A 11 -52.40 -30.02 -10.94
C ILE A 11 -53.54 -30.35 -11.90
N LEU A 12 -53.47 -29.89 -13.13
CA LEU A 12 -54.12 -30.54 -14.26
C LEU A 12 -53.21 -30.51 -15.51
N SER A 13 -52.72 -31.66 -15.88
CA SER A 13 -52.01 -31.97 -17.11
C SER A 13 -53.00 -32.10 -18.27
N MET A 14 -52.70 -31.47 -19.41
CA MET A 14 -53.25 -31.88 -20.71
C MET A 14 -52.16 -31.97 -21.76
N ALA A 15 -52.00 -33.16 -22.29
CA ALA A 15 -51.20 -33.44 -23.46
C ALA A 15 -52.02 -33.11 -24.73
N ALA A 16 -51.37 -32.48 -25.72
CA ALA A 16 -51.86 -32.44 -27.08
C ALA A 16 -50.65 -32.53 -28.03
N CYS A 17 -50.63 -33.61 -28.85
CA CYS A 17 -49.71 -33.83 -29.94
C CYS A 17 -49.99 -32.88 -31.11
N GLY A 18 -48.95 -32.37 -31.76
CA GLY A 18 -49.00 -31.71 -33.04
C GLY A 18 -47.60 -31.56 -33.62
N GLY A 19 -47.29 -32.35 -34.66
CA GLY A 19 -45.94 -32.41 -35.27
C GLY A 19 -45.66 -31.20 -36.17
N GLY A 20 -44.40 -30.81 -36.19
CA GLY A 20 -43.80 -29.83 -37.10
C GLY A 20 -42.30 -29.91 -37.01
N SER A 21 -41.67 -30.41 -38.07
CA SER A 21 -40.21 -30.40 -38.23
C SER A 21 -39.68 -28.99 -38.25
N SER A 22 -38.72 -28.69 -37.40
CA SER A 22 -37.79 -27.56 -37.57
C SER A 22 -36.47 -27.90 -36.92
N ASP A 23 -35.41 -27.56 -37.61
CA ASP A 23 -34.01 -27.84 -37.38
C ASP A 23 -33.62 -27.62 -35.95
N LYS A 24 -33.04 -28.66 -35.33
CA LYS A 24 -32.28 -28.53 -34.08
C LYS A 24 -30.92 -27.96 -34.42
N GLU A 25 -30.75 -26.66 -34.26
CA GLU A 25 -29.45 -26.13 -33.83
C GLU A 25 -29.14 -26.77 -32.47
N SER A 26 -28.16 -27.65 -32.46
CA SER A 26 -27.56 -28.17 -31.25
C SER A 26 -26.86 -27.01 -30.55
N LYS A 27 -27.50 -26.36 -29.55
CA LYS A 27 -26.77 -25.69 -28.52
C LYS A 27 -25.93 -26.76 -27.82
N GLU A 28 -24.64 -26.73 -28.05
CA GLU A 28 -23.70 -27.38 -27.17
C GLU A 28 -23.95 -26.85 -25.77
N THR A 29 -24.56 -27.61 -24.92
CA THR A 29 -24.48 -27.44 -23.47
C THR A 29 -23.05 -27.77 -23.13
N LYS A 30 -22.21 -26.71 -22.93
CA LYS A 30 -20.94 -26.90 -22.21
C LYS A 30 -21.31 -27.58 -20.88
N ASN A 31 -20.65 -28.69 -20.61
CA ASN A 31 -20.74 -29.34 -19.31
C ASN A 31 -20.18 -28.38 -18.28
N ASP A 32 -20.95 -28.08 -17.22
CA ASP A 32 -20.49 -27.29 -16.06
C ASP A 32 -19.32 -27.95 -15.29
N GLU A 33 -18.97 -29.21 -15.64
CA GLU A 33 -17.89 -29.96 -14.98
C GLU A 33 -16.47 -29.55 -15.43
N ASP A 34 -16.32 -28.71 -16.47
CA ASP A 34 -15.01 -28.28 -16.98
C ASP A 34 -14.68 -26.79 -16.65
N THR A 35 -15.51 -26.10 -15.88
CA THR A 35 -15.28 -24.70 -15.54
C THR A 35 -14.43 -24.59 -14.28
N ILE A 36 -13.27 -23.92 -14.39
CA ILE A 36 -12.38 -23.61 -13.28
C ILE A 36 -12.85 -22.31 -12.64
N GLU A 37 -13.24 -22.36 -11.37
CA GLU A 37 -13.61 -21.16 -10.61
C GLU A 37 -12.45 -20.69 -9.73
N ILE A 38 -12.18 -19.39 -9.73
CA ILE A 38 -11.16 -18.72 -8.92
C ILE A 38 -11.83 -17.63 -8.11
N ASN A 39 -11.73 -17.70 -6.78
CA ASN A 39 -12.22 -16.67 -5.88
C ASN A 39 -11.10 -15.65 -5.63
N PHE A 40 -11.32 -14.40 -6.08
CA PHE A 40 -10.37 -13.31 -5.99
C PHE A 40 -10.89 -12.22 -5.07
N PHE A 41 -10.19 -11.98 -3.96
CA PHE A 41 -10.57 -11.00 -2.94
C PHE A 41 -9.55 -9.88 -2.81
N HIS A 42 -10.00 -8.63 -2.94
CA HIS A 42 -9.13 -7.46 -2.87
C HIS A 42 -9.74 -6.26 -2.12
N ARG A 43 -8.91 -5.25 -1.83
CA ARG A 43 -9.22 -4.10 -0.99
C ARG A 43 -9.67 -2.83 -1.73
N TRP A 44 -9.91 -2.87 -3.03
CA TRP A 44 -10.20 -1.70 -3.86
C TRP A 44 -11.63 -1.73 -4.42
N PRO A 45 -12.68 -1.41 -3.60
CA PRO A 45 -14.07 -1.41 -4.07
C PRO A 45 -14.43 -0.17 -4.89
N ASN A 46 -13.60 0.88 -4.85
CA ASN A 46 -13.85 2.17 -5.49
C ASN A 46 -13.21 2.25 -6.89
N ASP A 47 -13.81 3.07 -7.76
CA ASP A 47 -13.24 3.42 -9.06
C ASP A 47 -12.05 4.39 -8.88
N PRO A 48 -11.08 4.37 -9.82
CA PRO A 48 -11.12 3.60 -11.08
C PRO A 48 -10.66 2.14 -10.95
N LYS A 49 -10.04 1.71 -9.82
CA LYS A 49 -9.46 0.38 -9.65
C LYS A 49 -10.50 -0.74 -9.77
N ASN A 50 -11.68 -0.57 -9.18
CA ASN A 50 -12.74 -1.59 -9.23
C ASN A 50 -13.18 -1.88 -10.68
N SER A 51 -13.44 -0.84 -11.46
CA SER A 51 -13.80 -0.99 -12.88
C SER A 51 -12.65 -1.56 -13.70
N MET A 52 -11.42 -1.15 -13.44
CA MET A 52 -10.23 -1.70 -14.08
C MET A 52 -10.09 -3.22 -13.85
N PHE A 53 -10.25 -3.71 -12.61
CA PHE A 53 -10.21 -5.14 -12.33
C PHE A 53 -11.32 -5.90 -13.05
N LYS A 54 -12.55 -5.36 -13.08
CA LYS A 54 -13.66 -5.98 -13.83
C LYS A 54 -13.36 -6.11 -15.31
N GLU A 55 -12.79 -5.08 -15.91
CA GLU A 55 -12.39 -5.11 -17.33
C GLU A 55 -11.27 -6.13 -17.59
N LEU A 56 -10.25 -6.17 -16.72
CA LEU A 56 -9.14 -7.12 -16.83
C LEU A 56 -9.64 -8.57 -16.68
N ILE A 57 -10.49 -8.83 -15.70
CA ILE A 57 -11.10 -10.15 -15.51
C ILE A 57 -11.92 -10.55 -16.74
N ALA A 58 -12.77 -9.66 -17.26
CA ALA A 58 -13.55 -9.96 -18.46
C ALA A 58 -12.67 -10.20 -19.69
N GLN A 59 -11.53 -9.53 -19.81
CA GLN A 59 -10.54 -9.80 -20.86
C GLN A 59 -9.91 -11.19 -20.68
N TYR A 60 -9.46 -11.52 -19.46
CA TYR A 60 -8.84 -12.82 -19.18
C TYR A 60 -9.81 -13.99 -19.41
N GLU A 61 -11.04 -13.89 -18.90
CA GLU A 61 -12.09 -14.91 -19.11
C GLU A 61 -12.43 -15.11 -20.60
N LYS A 62 -12.40 -14.06 -21.40
CA LYS A 62 -12.61 -14.15 -22.86
C LYS A 62 -11.50 -14.93 -23.56
N GLU A 63 -10.26 -14.76 -23.11
CA GLU A 63 -9.09 -15.47 -23.62
C GLU A 63 -8.98 -16.90 -23.07
N ASN A 64 -9.56 -17.15 -21.87
CA ASN A 64 -9.58 -18.41 -21.15
C ASN A 64 -11.03 -18.84 -20.83
N PRO A 65 -11.80 -19.32 -21.81
CA PRO A 65 -13.25 -19.50 -21.68
C PRO A 65 -13.68 -20.62 -20.73
N ASN A 66 -12.74 -21.41 -20.22
CA ASN A 66 -12.94 -22.41 -19.17
C ASN A 66 -12.64 -21.88 -17.77
N VAL A 67 -12.20 -20.62 -17.63
CA VAL A 67 -11.90 -19.99 -16.34
C VAL A 67 -12.98 -18.96 -16.01
N LYS A 68 -13.43 -18.96 -14.76
CA LYS A 68 -14.33 -17.99 -14.16
C LYS A 68 -13.70 -17.38 -12.92
N ILE A 69 -13.60 -16.04 -12.85
CA ILE A 69 -13.04 -15.33 -11.70
C ILE A 69 -14.16 -14.65 -10.95
N ASN A 70 -14.41 -15.11 -9.74
CA ASN A 70 -15.38 -14.55 -8.81
C ASN A 70 -14.70 -13.49 -7.95
N MET A 71 -14.83 -12.21 -8.35
CA MET A 71 -14.21 -11.09 -7.66
C MET A 71 -15.08 -10.57 -6.53
N ASP A 72 -14.52 -10.45 -5.31
CA ASP A 72 -15.11 -9.74 -4.16
C ASP A 72 -14.14 -8.67 -3.65
N CYS A 73 -14.66 -7.57 -3.10
CA CYS A 73 -13.85 -6.47 -2.61
C CYS A 73 -14.53 -5.67 -1.51
N ILE A 74 -13.75 -5.19 -0.54
CA ILE A 74 -14.19 -4.28 0.52
C ILE A 74 -13.08 -3.28 0.87
N LEU A 75 -13.42 -2.17 1.54
CA LEU A 75 -12.46 -1.11 1.89
C LEU A 75 -11.39 -1.57 2.90
N ASN A 76 -10.23 -0.93 2.83
CA ASN A 76 -8.99 -1.19 3.56
C ASN A 76 -9.12 -1.78 4.96
N ASP A 77 -9.71 -1.06 5.92
CA ASP A 77 -9.72 -1.50 7.32
C ASP A 77 -10.63 -2.72 7.51
N GLN A 78 -11.78 -2.70 6.86
CA GLN A 78 -12.70 -3.85 6.84
C GLN A 78 -12.07 -5.05 6.13
N TYR A 79 -11.26 -4.81 5.10
CA TYR A 79 -10.52 -5.86 4.40
C TYR A 79 -9.49 -6.51 5.33
N LYS A 80 -8.68 -5.69 6.03
CA LYS A 80 -7.67 -6.18 7.00
C LYS A 80 -8.32 -7.06 8.07
N GLU A 81 -9.45 -6.61 8.63
CA GLU A 81 -10.20 -7.39 9.63
C GLU A 81 -10.73 -8.70 9.06
N LYS A 82 -11.40 -8.64 7.88
CA LYS A 82 -12.00 -9.83 7.27
C LYS A 82 -10.95 -10.86 6.87
N ILE A 83 -9.87 -10.48 6.21
CA ILE A 83 -8.85 -11.44 5.76
C ILE A 83 -8.14 -12.11 6.94
N ARG A 84 -7.83 -11.37 8.02
CA ARG A 84 -7.28 -11.96 9.27
C ARG A 84 -8.17 -13.03 9.86
N MET A 85 -9.49 -12.82 9.82
CA MET A 85 -10.46 -13.81 10.36
C MET A 85 -10.53 -15.06 9.48
N ILE A 86 -10.50 -14.92 8.16
CA ILE A 86 -10.76 -16.05 7.25
C ILE A 86 -9.53 -16.76 6.75
N VAL A 87 -8.33 -16.12 6.79
CA VAL A 87 -7.09 -16.70 6.25
C VAL A 87 -6.74 -18.06 6.88
N SER A 88 -7.11 -18.29 8.15
CA SER A 88 -6.89 -19.55 8.87
C SER A 88 -8.03 -20.56 8.71
N THR A 89 -9.07 -20.24 7.95
CA THR A 89 -10.28 -21.08 7.79
C THR A 89 -10.36 -21.69 6.38
N ASP A 90 -11.38 -22.50 6.15
CA ASP A 90 -11.69 -23.04 4.81
C ASP A 90 -12.41 -22.03 3.90
N GLU A 91 -12.72 -20.83 4.42
CA GLU A 91 -13.34 -19.73 3.66
C GLU A 91 -12.30 -18.79 3.05
N VAL A 92 -10.99 -19.08 3.18
CA VAL A 92 -9.92 -18.31 2.56
C VAL A 92 -10.09 -18.30 1.05
N PRO A 93 -10.08 -17.13 0.37
CA PRO A 93 -10.18 -17.07 -1.08
C PRO A 93 -8.92 -17.64 -1.75
N ASP A 94 -9.05 -18.07 -3.01
CA ASP A 94 -7.93 -18.66 -3.77
C ASP A 94 -6.81 -17.63 -3.96
N ILE A 95 -7.17 -16.39 -4.27
CA ILE A 95 -6.27 -15.24 -4.41
C ILE A 95 -6.75 -14.10 -3.54
N PHE A 96 -5.83 -13.46 -2.84
CA PHE A 96 -6.15 -12.27 -2.04
C PHE A 96 -5.00 -11.25 -2.04
N SER A 97 -5.37 -9.95 -1.93
CA SER A 97 -4.38 -8.87 -1.89
C SER A 97 -3.70 -8.80 -0.52
N SER A 98 -2.42 -8.42 -0.51
CA SER A 98 -1.65 -8.24 0.72
C SER A 98 -0.73 -7.04 0.63
N TRP A 99 -0.56 -6.35 1.76
CA TRP A 99 0.60 -5.51 1.97
C TRP A 99 1.79 -6.39 2.31
N SER A 100 2.99 -5.88 2.09
CA SER A 100 4.23 -6.54 2.52
C SER A 100 4.52 -6.32 4.03
N GLY A 101 5.63 -6.85 4.53
CA GLY A 101 6.05 -6.68 5.93
C GLY A 101 5.25 -7.51 6.92
N SER A 102 4.99 -6.97 8.13
CA SER A 102 4.34 -7.71 9.21
C SER A 102 2.93 -8.18 8.87
N PHE A 103 2.18 -7.43 8.05
CA PHE A 103 0.87 -7.86 7.58
C PHE A 103 0.96 -9.14 6.74
N ALA A 104 1.94 -9.21 5.81
CA ALA A 104 2.20 -10.43 5.05
C ALA A 104 2.61 -11.58 5.98
N GLN A 105 3.46 -11.32 6.97
CA GLN A 105 3.87 -12.32 7.94
C GLN A 105 2.68 -12.91 8.71
N GLU A 106 1.72 -12.09 9.17
CA GLU A 106 0.49 -12.57 9.81
C GLU A 106 -0.29 -13.54 8.91
N MET A 107 -0.37 -13.24 7.60
CA MET A 107 -1.04 -14.14 6.65
C MET A 107 -0.27 -15.46 6.50
N ILE A 108 1.07 -15.38 6.42
CA ILE A 108 1.96 -16.54 6.29
C ILE A 108 1.88 -17.44 7.53
N ASP A 109 1.85 -16.86 8.72
CA ASP A 109 1.76 -17.57 10.01
C ASP A 109 0.47 -18.36 10.16
N SER A 110 -0.57 -18.04 9.39
CA SER A 110 -1.79 -18.88 9.30
C SER A 110 -1.52 -20.29 8.76
N GLY A 111 -0.40 -20.48 8.04
CA GLY A 111 -0.05 -21.75 7.38
C GLY A 111 -0.82 -22.00 6.07
N ASN A 112 -1.68 -21.08 5.64
CA ASN A 112 -2.54 -21.26 4.46
C ASN A 112 -2.09 -20.44 3.23
N VAL A 113 -0.90 -19.84 3.25
CA VAL A 113 -0.32 -19.12 2.12
C VAL A 113 0.66 -20.01 1.36
N MET A 114 0.57 -20.01 0.04
CA MET A 114 1.41 -20.82 -0.85
C MET A 114 2.82 -20.20 -0.98
N ASP A 115 3.84 -21.07 -0.89
CA ASP A 115 5.21 -20.75 -1.27
C ASP A 115 5.31 -20.68 -2.81
N LEU A 116 5.61 -19.50 -3.33
CA LEU A 116 5.70 -19.23 -4.77
C LEU A 116 7.14 -19.26 -5.29
N THR A 117 8.13 -19.63 -4.49
CA THR A 117 9.56 -19.61 -4.86
C THR A 117 9.81 -20.36 -6.16
N SER A 118 9.24 -21.57 -6.29
CA SER A 118 9.38 -22.37 -7.53
C SER A 118 8.77 -21.68 -8.75
N VAL A 119 7.72 -20.87 -8.59
CA VAL A 119 7.08 -20.13 -9.69
C VAL A 119 8.03 -19.10 -10.29
N PHE A 120 8.84 -18.45 -9.43
CA PHE A 120 9.86 -17.49 -9.84
C PHE A 120 11.12 -18.19 -10.39
N GLU A 121 11.52 -19.34 -9.83
CA GLU A 121 12.69 -20.10 -10.28
C GLU A 121 12.47 -20.78 -11.63
N GLU A 122 11.30 -21.37 -11.87
CA GLU A 122 10.97 -22.11 -13.09
C GLU A 122 10.72 -21.19 -14.29
N ASP A 123 10.35 -19.93 -14.06
CA ASP A 123 10.11 -18.93 -15.09
C ASP A 123 10.92 -17.65 -14.83
N ALA A 124 12.24 -17.81 -14.89
CA ALA A 124 13.18 -16.72 -14.63
C ALA A 124 12.95 -15.52 -15.58
N ALA A 125 12.55 -15.75 -16.82
CA ALA A 125 12.29 -14.68 -17.78
C ALA A 125 11.10 -13.81 -17.35
N TRP A 126 10.05 -14.40 -16.79
CA TRP A 126 8.95 -13.64 -16.18
C TRP A 126 9.37 -13.03 -14.85
N ALA A 127 10.09 -13.77 -14.00
CA ALA A 127 10.56 -13.29 -12.70
C ALA A 127 11.44 -12.04 -12.81
N ASP A 128 12.25 -11.93 -13.86
CA ASP A 128 13.11 -10.79 -14.17
C ASP A 128 12.30 -9.53 -14.60
N THR A 129 11.04 -9.71 -15.01
CA THR A 129 10.16 -8.55 -15.27
C THR A 129 9.67 -7.88 -14.00
N ILE A 130 9.75 -8.54 -12.84
CA ILE A 130 9.34 -7.96 -11.55
C ILE A 130 10.54 -7.29 -10.89
N ALA A 131 10.38 -6.04 -10.46
CA ALA A 131 11.40 -5.26 -9.80
C ALA A 131 11.93 -5.97 -8.52
N ASP A 132 13.24 -6.07 -8.36
CA ASP A 132 13.86 -6.73 -7.21
C ASP A 132 13.47 -6.08 -5.89
N VAL A 133 13.37 -4.75 -5.85
CA VAL A 133 12.93 -3.99 -4.67
C VAL A 133 11.52 -4.36 -4.22
N SER A 134 10.68 -4.88 -5.13
CA SER A 134 9.32 -5.33 -4.83
C SER A 134 9.27 -6.81 -4.38
N LYS A 135 10.23 -7.65 -4.81
CA LYS A 135 10.29 -9.07 -4.39
C LYS A 135 10.80 -9.22 -2.96
N GLY A 136 11.81 -8.44 -2.57
CA GLY A 136 12.43 -8.51 -1.24
C GLY A 136 11.42 -8.45 -0.08
N PRO A 137 10.54 -7.43 -0.02
CA PRO A 137 9.55 -7.30 1.05
C PRO A 137 8.49 -8.42 1.15
N PHE A 138 8.38 -9.28 0.13
CA PHE A 138 7.56 -10.50 0.13
C PHE A 138 8.39 -11.79 0.25
N THR A 139 9.68 -11.67 0.58
CA THR A 139 10.56 -12.82 0.80
C THR A 139 10.76 -13.03 2.31
N PHE A 140 10.26 -14.16 2.80
CA PHE A 140 10.30 -14.56 4.21
C PHE A 140 11.02 -15.90 4.33
N ASP A 141 12.06 -15.97 5.16
CA ASP A 141 12.89 -17.17 5.33
C ASP A 141 13.41 -17.77 4.00
N GLY A 142 13.73 -16.87 3.04
CA GLY A 142 14.20 -17.25 1.70
C GLY A 142 13.10 -17.73 0.74
N LYS A 143 11.82 -17.61 1.12
CA LYS A 143 10.67 -18.01 0.31
C LYS A 143 9.91 -16.79 -0.17
N ILE A 144 9.55 -16.77 -1.44
CA ILE A 144 8.71 -15.73 -2.04
C ILE A 144 7.25 -16.11 -1.81
N MET A 145 6.50 -15.29 -1.07
CA MET A 145 5.15 -15.59 -0.59
C MET A 145 4.03 -14.81 -1.29
N ALA A 146 4.37 -13.88 -2.19
CA ALA A 146 3.39 -13.14 -2.99
C ALA A 146 3.96 -12.77 -4.36
N ILE A 147 3.07 -12.49 -5.31
CA ILE A 147 3.42 -11.85 -6.59
C ILE A 147 3.22 -10.35 -6.43
N PRO A 148 4.29 -9.53 -6.48
CA PRO A 148 4.19 -8.07 -6.38
C PRO A 148 3.34 -7.51 -7.53
N TRP A 149 2.44 -6.57 -7.18
CA TRP A 149 1.51 -5.95 -8.12
C TRP A 149 1.83 -4.47 -8.34
N SER A 150 1.91 -3.73 -7.23
CA SER A 150 2.23 -2.31 -7.20
C SER A 150 3.38 -2.03 -6.26
N GLN A 151 4.00 -0.88 -6.45
CA GLN A 151 5.00 -0.34 -5.53
C GLN A 151 4.72 1.12 -5.28
N ASP A 152 5.12 1.61 -4.12
CA ASP A 152 4.95 2.98 -3.72
C ASP A 152 6.09 3.42 -2.80
N GLY A 153 6.37 4.70 -2.81
CA GLY A 153 7.36 5.33 -1.93
C GLY A 153 6.88 6.70 -1.52
N LYS A 154 7.38 7.21 -0.40
CA LYS A 154 7.04 8.53 0.10
C LYS A 154 8.28 9.41 0.14
N VAL A 155 8.17 10.59 -0.46
CA VAL A 155 9.25 11.56 -0.65
C VAL A 155 8.73 12.97 -0.43
N PHE A 156 9.62 13.94 -0.26
CA PHE A 156 9.22 15.34 -0.27
C PHE A 156 9.03 15.82 -1.71
N PHE A 157 7.82 16.24 -2.04
CA PHE A 157 7.51 16.99 -3.25
C PHE A 157 7.73 18.47 -2.99
N TYR A 158 8.26 19.18 -3.98
CA TYR A 158 8.54 20.60 -3.87
C TYR A 158 8.22 21.36 -5.16
N ASN A 159 7.85 22.62 -5.04
CA ASN A 159 7.62 23.52 -6.17
C ASN A 159 8.97 23.96 -6.74
N LYS A 160 9.28 23.55 -8.00
CA LYS A 160 10.55 23.87 -8.68
C LYS A 160 10.76 25.36 -8.85
N HIS A 161 9.70 26.09 -9.24
CA HIS A 161 9.76 27.53 -9.48
C HIS A 161 10.14 28.31 -8.21
N ILE A 162 9.50 27.99 -7.07
CA ILE A 162 9.81 28.62 -5.78
C ILE A 162 11.26 28.36 -5.38
N PHE A 163 11.74 27.13 -5.56
CA PHE A 163 13.14 26.78 -5.24
C PHE A 163 14.12 27.53 -6.13
N GLU A 164 13.87 27.62 -7.45
CA GLU A 164 14.72 28.31 -8.41
C GLU A 164 14.77 29.83 -8.13
N GLU A 165 13.63 30.50 -7.98
CA GLU A 165 13.56 31.93 -7.70
C GLU A 165 14.32 32.32 -6.44
N ASN A 166 14.29 31.45 -5.43
CA ASN A 166 14.95 31.70 -4.14
C ASN A 166 16.37 31.12 -4.06
N ASN A 167 16.89 30.56 -5.17
CA ASN A 167 18.20 29.88 -5.19
C ASN A 167 18.35 28.84 -4.06
N ILE A 168 17.31 28.02 -3.86
CA ILE A 168 17.28 26.90 -2.92
C ILE A 168 17.78 25.65 -3.64
N LYS A 169 18.71 24.94 -3.00
CA LYS A 169 19.18 23.64 -3.47
C LYS A 169 18.42 22.53 -2.77
N ILE A 170 18.31 21.38 -3.44
CA ILE A 170 17.75 20.17 -2.86
C ILE A 170 18.59 19.74 -1.65
N PRO A 171 18.00 19.65 -0.45
CA PRO A 171 18.71 19.26 0.77
C PRO A 171 19.03 17.76 0.75
N LYS A 172 20.19 17.40 1.28
CA LYS A 172 20.65 16.00 1.43
C LYS A 172 20.67 15.55 2.88
N THR A 173 20.87 16.50 3.79
CA THR A 173 20.94 16.25 5.23
C THR A 173 19.81 16.99 5.95
N TRP A 174 19.52 16.57 7.18
CA TRP A 174 18.50 17.19 8.01
C TRP A 174 18.79 18.66 8.26
N ASN A 175 20.04 19.00 8.56
CA ASN A 175 20.41 20.41 8.82
C ASN A 175 20.22 21.27 7.55
N GLU A 176 20.60 20.76 6.38
CA GLU A 176 20.32 21.45 5.11
C GLU A 176 18.81 21.62 4.87
N PHE A 177 17.99 20.64 5.29
CA PHE A 177 16.55 20.71 5.14
C PHE A 177 15.93 21.79 6.05
N ILE A 178 16.37 21.87 7.29
CA ILE A 178 15.95 22.95 8.22
C ILE A 178 16.37 24.31 7.66
N ASP A 179 17.59 24.44 7.13
CA ASP A 179 18.05 25.68 6.48
C ASP A 179 17.15 26.08 5.27
N VAL A 180 16.64 25.09 4.51
CA VAL A 180 15.67 25.33 3.43
C VAL A 180 14.35 25.86 4.01
N LEU A 181 13.82 25.22 5.05
CA LEU A 181 12.55 25.65 5.68
C LEU A 181 12.67 27.07 6.28
N ASP A 182 13.79 27.39 6.94
CA ASP A 182 14.08 28.73 7.46
C ASP A 182 14.16 29.77 6.35
N LYS A 183 14.80 29.43 5.22
CA LYS A 183 14.91 30.31 4.08
C LYS A 183 13.55 30.57 3.43
N LEU A 184 12.69 29.56 3.32
CA LEU A 184 11.32 29.71 2.82
C LEU A 184 10.48 30.60 3.75
N LYS A 185 10.60 30.44 5.08
CA LYS A 185 9.98 31.36 6.05
C LYS A 185 10.46 32.79 5.86
N ALA A 186 11.76 33.00 5.66
CA ALA A 186 12.34 34.34 5.49
C ALA A 186 11.86 35.06 4.21
N VAL A 187 11.46 34.32 3.18
CA VAL A 187 10.90 34.89 1.94
C VAL A 187 9.37 34.97 1.93
N GLY A 188 8.71 34.62 3.03
CA GLY A 188 7.28 34.88 3.25
C GLY A 188 6.36 33.67 3.30
N TYR A 189 6.87 32.44 3.21
CA TYR A 189 6.06 31.23 3.41
C TYR A 189 5.93 30.94 4.90
N GLU A 190 4.80 31.27 5.51
CA GLU A 190 4.55 31.03 6.95
C GLU A 190 4.54 29.52 7.24
N THR A 191 4.05 28.72 6.29
CA THR A 191 3.98 27.26 6.35
C THR A 191 4.81 26.68 5.20
N PRO A 192 6.16 26.64 5.31
CA PRO A 192 7.03 26.19 4.21
C PRO A 192 6.89 24.71 3.86
N ILE A 193 6.37 23.91 4.77
CA ILE A 193 5.94 22.53 4.58
C ILE A 193 4.54 22.37 5.12
N VAL A 194 3.67 21.67 4.41
CA VAL A 194 2.32 21.34 4.87
C VAL A 194 2.16 19.85 5.05
N GLU A 195 1.38 19.44 6.03
CA GLU A 195 0.90 18.08 6.20
C GLU A 195 -0.45 18.08 6.93
N GLY A 196 -1.29 17.09 6.60
CA GLY A 196 -2.55 16.83 7.26
C GLY A 196 -2.38 15.77 8.34
N LEU A 197 -2.13 16.19 9.57
CA LEU A 197 -1.84 15.29 10.69
C LEU A 197 -3.12 14.79 11.41
N LYS A 198 -4.31 15.20 10.95
CA LYS A 198 -5.56 14.60 11.41
C LYS A 198 -5.66 13.12 11.03
N ASP A 199 -5.06 12.75 9.90
CA ASP A 199 -4.94 11.37 9.47
C ASP A 199 -3.72 10.73 10.14
N ASN A 200 -3.95 9.81 11.06
CA ASN A 200 -2.87 9.18 11.84
C ASN A 200 -1.82 8.48 10.97
N TRP A 201 -2.22 7.90 9.82
CA TRP A 201 -1.30 7.26 8.91
C TRP A 201 -0.22 8.22 8.37
N SER A 202 -0.55 9.49 8.14
CA SER A 202 0.44 10.47 7.65
C SER A 202 1.55 10.70 8.68
N ILE A 203 1.18 10.78 9.98
CA ILE A 203 2.14 10.85 11.10
C ILE A 203 3.02 9.59 11.13
N LEU A 204 2.40 8.40 11.02
CA LEU A 204 3.11 7.13 11.08
C LEU A 204 4.13 6.97 9.95
N HIS A 205 3.87 7.51 8.77
CA HIS A 205 4.83 7.51 7.67
C HIS A 205 6.07 8.37 8.00
N TYR A 206 5.91 9.54 8.61
CA TYR A 206 7.05 10.33 9.12
C TYR A 206 7.83 9.58 10.19
N LEU A 207 7.12 9.05 11.19
CA LEU A 207 7.76 8.34 12.30
C LEU A 207 8.51 7.09 11.83
N GLY A 208 7.93 6.33 10.91
CA GLY A 208 8.59 5.15 10.33
C GLY A 208 9.88 5.52 9.62
N THR A 209 9.87 6.59 8.82
CA THR A 209 11.08 7.10 8.15
C THR A 209 12.12 7.62 9.16
N ILE A 210 11.68 8.38 10.15
CA ILE A 210 12.58 8.90 11.19
C ILE A 210 13.21 7.75 11.99
N ASN A 211 12.40 6.80 12.46
CA ASN A 211 12.90 5.64 13.20
C ASN A 211 13.89 4.81 12.38
N GLN A 212 13.54 4.50 11.13
CA GLN A 212 14.38 3.74 10.22
C GLN A 212 15.75 4.41 9.99
N ARG A 213 15.82 5.74 10.01
CA ARG A 213 17.05 6.49 9.77
C ARG A 213 17.84 6.79 11.04
N MET A 214 17.16 6.97 12.17
CA MET A 214 17.80 7.33 13.45
C MET A 214 18.28 6.13 14.23
N VAL A 215 17.48 5.06 14.27
CA VAL A 215 17.74 3.89 15.11
C VAL A 215 18.64 2.88 14.36
N ASP A 216 19.50 2.19 15.10
CA ASP A 216 20.31 1.10 14.55
C ASP A 216 19.39 0.00 13.98
N PRO A 217 19.64 -0.52 12.77
CA PRO A 217 18.77 -1.51 12.13
C PRO A 217 18.54 -2.78 12.95
N GLU A 218 19.55 -3.26 13.70
CA GLU A 218 19.41 -4.45 14.56
C GLU A 218 18.51 -4.16 15.76
N VAL A 219 18.63 -2.96 16.34
CA VAL A 219 17.75 -2.50 17.42
C VAL A 219 16.32 -2.32 16.92
N LEU A 220 16.15 -1.72 15.73
CA LEU A 220 14.85 -1.50 15.13
C LEU A 220 14.12 -2.83 14.86
N ALA A 221 14.84 -3.81 14.29
CA ALA A 221 14.29 -5.14 14.02
C ALA A 221 13.86 -5.84 15.32
N LYS A 222 14.70 -5.76 16.39
CA LYS A 222 14.34 -6.27 17.71
C LYS A 222 13.10 -5.62 18.30
N ASP A 223 13.02 -4.28 18.17
CA ASP A 223 11.95 -3.51 18.82
C ASP A 223 10.60 -3.64 18.09
N TYR A 224 10.62 -3.90 16.78
CA TYR A 224 9.39 -4.11 16.00
C TYR A 224 8.82 -5.53 16.14
N ASP A 225 9.59 -6.48 16.66
CA ASP A 225 9.12 -7.81 17.03
C ASP A 225 8.33 -7.74 18.36
N PRO A 226 7.05 -8.13 18.39
CA PRO A 226 6.21 -8.10 19.60
C PRO A 226 6.76 -8.87 20.79
N ALA A 227 7.55 -9.94 20.54
CA ALA A 227 8.12 -10.76 21.58
C ALA A 227 9.35 -10.14 22.24
N THR A 228 10.07 -9.26 21.54
CA THR A 228 11.37 -8.75 21.99
C THR A 228 11.43 -7.24 22.17
N GLY A 229 10.47 -6.47 21.58
CA GLY A 229 10.44 -5.02 21.57
C GLY A 229 10.51 -4.37 22.96
N GLU A 230 11.36 -3.37 23.14
CA GLU A 230 11.54 -2.59 24.38
C GLU A 230 11.54 -1.09 24.16
N PHE A 231 11.93 -0.64 22.97
CA PHE A 231 11.97 0.78 22.55
C PHE A 231 12.75 1.69 23.50
N THR A 232 13.89 1.18 24.03
CA THR A 232 14.70 1.87 25.03
C THR A 232 15.90 2.61 24.45
N ASP A 233 16.19 2.47 23.15
CA ASP A 233 17.29 3.21 22.51
C ASP A 233 16.98 4.71 22.50
N PRO A 234 17.92 5.57 22.96
CA PRO A 234 17.71 7.03 23.01
C PRO A 234 17.48 7.64 21.62
N ALA A 235 17.87 6.97 20.53
CA ALA A 235 17.64 7.44 19.17
C ALA A 235 16.15 7.65 18.85
N TYR A 236 15.22 6.96 19.53
CA TYR A 236 13.77 7.22 19.40
C TYR A 236 13.39 8.61 19.94
N ILE A 237 13.95 9.01 21.09
CA ILE A 237 13.74 10.34 21.67
C ILE A 237 14.36 11.41 20.74
N ASP A 238 15.56 11.16 20.23
CA ASP A 238 16.21 12.07 19.28
C ASP A 238 15.37 12.20 18.00
N GLY A 239 14.83 11.10 17.49
CA GLY A 239 13.91 11.10 16.35
C GLY A 239 12.62 11.91 16.61
N LEU A 240 12.00 11.74 17.77
CA LEU A 240 10.84 12.55 18.17
C LEU A 240 11.17 14.04 18.36
N ASN A 241 12.41 14.39 18.75
CA ASN A 241 12.87 15.77 18.76
C ASN A 241 12.99 16.33 17.33
N LYS A 242 13.45 15.53 16.34
CA LYS A 242 13.42 15.94 14.93
C LYS A 242 11.99 16.13 14.42
N TRP A 243 11.08 15.23 14.79
CA TRP A 243 9.66 15.39 14.50
C TRP A 243 9.10 16.69 15.07
N LYS A 244 9.34 16.96 16.36
CA LYS A 244 8.93 18.21 16.99
C LYS A 244 9.46 19.44 16.25
N GLN A 245 10.75 19.45 15.89
CA GLN A 245 11.36 20.53 15.12
C GLN A 245 10.65 20.73 13.78
N LEU A 246 10.29 19.64 13.09
CA LEU A 246 9.62 19.71 11.79
C LEU A 246 8.21 20.28 11.89
N THR A 247 7.45 19.92 12.95
CA THR A 247 6.08 20.40 13.12
C THR A 247 6.00 21.91 13.36
N GLU A 248 7.07 22.57 13.79
CA GLU A 248 7.16 24.05 13.91
C GLU A 248 7.08 24.77 12.54
N TYR A 249 7.26 24.03 11.44
CA TYR A 249 7.18 24.53 10.07
C TYR A 249 5.87 24.15 9.35
N MET A 250 5.02 23.31 9.98
CA MET A 250 3.77 22.80 9.37
C MET A 250 2.54 23.68 9.61
N GLY A 251 2.68 24.74 10.42
CA GLY A 251 1.58 25.63 10.79
C GLY A 251 0.66 25.05 11.89
N GLU A 252 -0.07 25.94 12.57
CA GLU A 252 -0.91 25.59 13.74
C GLU A 252 -2.12 24.70 13.39
N THR A 253 -2.52 24.67 12.13
CA THR A 253 -3.70 23.92 11.68
C THR A 253 -3.39 22.48 11.23
N CYS A 254 -2.13 22.07 11.21
CA CYS A 254 -1.71 20.76 10.66
C CYS A 254 -2.44 19.57 11.30
N THR A 255 -2.73 19.62 12.61
CA THR A 255 -3.47 18.57 13.33
C THR A 255 -4.98 18.60 13.12
N ALA A 256 -5.52 19.66 12.52
CA ALA A 256 -6.95 19.85 12.29
C ALA A 256 -7.40 19.51 10.87
N ILE A 257 -6.47 19.48 9.91
CA ILE A 257 -6.73 19.16 8.51
C ILE A 257 -6.30 17.73 8.17
N ASP A 258 -7.01 17.11 7.23
CA ASP A 258 -6.62 15.82 6.65
C ASP A 258 -5.57 16.00 5.54
N HIS A 259 -4.95 14.89 5.16
CA HIS A 259 -3.89 14.86 4.16
C HIS A 259 -4.35 15.38 2.79
N GLU A 260 -5.58 15.02 2.37
CA GLU A 260 -6.15 15.46 1.10
C GLU A 260 -6.36 16.98 1.08
N THR A 261 -6.84 17.56 2.18
CA THR A 261 -6.96 19.02 2.34
C THR A 261 -5.60 19.69 2.29
N ALA A 262 -4.58 19.15 2.96
CA ALA A 262 -3.21 19.68 2.91
C ALA A 262 -2.68 19.71 1.46
N ARG A 263 -2.85 18.61 0.72
CA ARG A 263 -2.44 18.51 -0.68
C ARG A 263 -3.20 19.48 -1.59
N ASN A 264 -4.55 19.44 -1.55
CA ASN A 264 -5.37 20.13 -2.55
C ASN A 264 -5.54 21.63 -2.25
N THR A 265 -5.47 22.04 -0.97
CA THR A 265 -5.72 23.44 -0.56
C THR A 265 -4.44 24.23 -0.37
N TYR A 266 -3.36 23.59 0.12
CA TYR A 266 -2.15 24.34 0.48
C TYR A 266 -0.99 24.07 -0.49
N PHE A 267 -0.69 22.79 -0.79
CA PHE A 267 0.39 22.46 -1.72
C PHE A 267 0.01 22.80 -3.16
N ALA A 268 -1.16 22.38 -3.62
CA ALA A 268 -1.61 22.61 -5.01
C ALA A 268 -1.87 24.10 -5.34
N THR A 269 -2.06 24.95 -4.35
CA THR A 269 -2.26 26.40 -4.51
C THR A 269 -1.01 27.24 -4.25
N GLU A 270 0.13 26.57 -4.05
CA GLU A 270 1.44 27.22 -3.79
C GLU A 270 1.53 27.96 -2.43
N GLU A 271 0.56 27.79 -1.53
CA GLU A 271 0.63 28.35 -0.18
C GLU A 271 1.75 27.70 0.65
N SER A 272 2.01 26.41 0.40
CA SER A 272 3.12 25.65 0.98
C SER A 272 3.97 25.03 -0.11
N PRO A 273 5.25 25.41 -0.22
CA PRO A 273 6.12 24.94 -1.29
C PRO A 273 6.58 23.49 -1.18
N ILE A 274 6.40 22.82 -0.04
CA ILE A 274 6.84 21.44 0.21
C ILE A 274 5.73 20.63 0.86
N MET A 275 5.59 19.36 0.45
CA MET A 275 4.73 18.35 1.11
C MET A 275 5.35 16.96 1.00
N TYR A 276 5.16 16.12 2.03
CA TYR A 276 5.63 14.73 2.05
C TYR A 276 4.54 13.80 1.50
N LEU A 277 4.66 13.41 0.22
CA LEU A 277 3.65 12.72 -0.56
C LEU A 277 4.11 11.33 -1.01
N GLN A 278 3.14 10.45 -1.24
CA GLN A 278 3.36 9.17 -1.88
C GLN A 278 3.42 9.34 -3.41
N PHE A 279 4.19 8.51 -4.09
CA PHE A 279 4.24 8.53 -5.56
C PHE A 279 2.89 8.18 -6.20
N ALA A 280 2.06 7.37 -5.55
CA ALA A 280 0.69 7.11 -5.99
C ALA A 280 -0.17 8.39 -6.11
N GLU A 281 0.23 9.49 -5.44
CA GLU A 281 -0.50 10.77 -5.49
C GLU A 281 -0.18 11.60 -6.74
N ILE A 282 0.84 11.24 -7.53
CA ILE A 282 1.18 11.91 -8.79
C ILE A 282 -0.04 11.99 -9.71
N SER A 283 -0.79 10.91 -9.83
CA SER A 283 -1.99 10.84 -10.66
C SER A 283 -3.12 11.74 -10.14
N LEU A 284 -3.22 11.92 -8.82
CA LEU A 284 -4.24 12.77 -8.19
C LEU A 284 -3.92 14.27 -8.36
N MET A 285 -2.64 14.60 -8.55
CA MET A 285 -2.17 15.96 -8.75
C MET A 285 -2.22 16.44 -10.20
N LYS A 286 -2.30 15.52 -11.16
CA LYS A 286 -2.25 15.79 -12.60
C LYS A 286 -3.18 16.92 -13.07
N ASP A 287 -4.41 16.98 -12.55
CA ASP A 287 -5.43 17.94 -12.96
C ASP A 287 -5.61 19.10 -11.96
N THR A 288 -4.89 19.09 -10.84
CA THR A 288 -5.03 20.06 -9.74
C THR A 288 -3.82 20.97 -9.60
N ILE A 289 -2.63 20.52 -9.97
CA ILE A 289 -1.39 21.28 -9.89
C ILE A 289 -1.09 21.94 -11.25
N ASN A 290 -0.78 23.25 -11.22
CA ASN A 290 -0.46 24.05 -12.42
C ASN A 290 0.99 24.58 -12.40
N PHE A 291 1.87 23.96 -11.62
CA PHE A 291 3.28 24.32 -11.53
C PHE A 291 4.17 23.07 -11.67
N ASP A 292 5.41 23.28 -12.10
CA ASP A 292 6.39 22.20 -12.15
C ASP A 292 6.87 21.84 -10.76
N TYR A 293 6.75 20.57 -10.40
CA TYR A 293 7.25 20.04 -9.15
C TYR A 293 8.38 19.03 -9.37
N GLY A 294 9.16 18.82 -8.35
CA GLY A 294 10.13 17.75 -8.27
C GLY A 294 10.00 17.05 -6.94
N PHE A 295 10.82 16.05 -6.70
CA PHE A 295 10.83 15.37 -5.42
C PHE A 295 12.24 14.98 -5.01
N PHE A 296 12.44 14.78 -3.71
CA PHE A 296 13.68 14.30 -3.13
C PHE A 296 13.39 13.37 -1.95
N ASN A 297 14.27 12.40 -1.74
CA ASN A 297 14.13 11.47 -0.63
C ASN A 297 14.24 12.21 0.72
N PHE A 298 13.69 11.62 1.76
CA PHE A 298 13.81 12.16 3.12
C PHE A 298 15.30 12.40 3.45
N PRO A 299 15.69 13.58 3.95
CA PRO A 299 17.09 13.90 4.22
C PRO A 299 17.74 12.98 5.24
N ALA A 300 19.04 12.74 5.10
CA ALA A 300 19.82 11.96 6.06
C ALA A 300 19.98 12.71 7.39
N PHE A 301 19.85 12.02 8.50
CA PHE A 301 20.24 12.57 9.79
C PHE A 301 21.75 12.38 9.98
N GLU A 302 22.46 13.43 10.37
CA GLU A 302 23.93 13.39 10.53
C GLU A 302 24.36 12.42 11.65
N GLU A 303 23.52 12.26 12.67
CA GLU A 303 23.70 11.33 13.80
C GLU A 303 23.00 9.98 13.60
N GLY A 304 22.25 9.81 12.50
CA GLY A 304 21.48 8.61 12.22
C GLY A 304 22.35 7.37 12.01
N LYS A 305 21.86 6.21 12.47
CA LYS A 305 22.53 4.92 12.35
C LYS A 305 21.91 4.02 11.27
N GLY A 306 20.72 4.38 10.80
CA GLY A 306 20.02 3.66 9.73
C GLY A 306 20.49 4.05 8.33
N ASP A 307 19.95 3.39 7.33
CA ASP A 307 20.34 3.59 5.93
C ASP A 307 19.72 4.88 5.36
N PRO A 308 20.51 5.91 5.04
CA PRO A 308 19.98 7.15 4.47
C PRO A 308 19.47 7.02 3.03
N ASN A 309 19.81 5.93 2.33
CA ASN A 309 19.39 5.67 0.95
C ASN A 309 18.16 4.75 0.86
N ALA A 310 17.68 4.22 1.99
CA ALA A 310 16.42 3.51 2.01
C ALA A 310 15.27 4.45 1.64
N LEU A 311 14.24 3.92 0.99
CA LEU A 311 13.01 4.64 0.69
C LEU A 311 11.88 4.08 1.55
N THR A 312 11.20 4.94 2.29
CA THR A 312 10.00 4.53 3.01
C THR A 312 8.88 4.29 2.01
N GLY A 313 8.37 3.07 2.02
CA GLY A 313 7.38 2.62 1.07
C GLY A 313 7.26 1.10 1.10
N ALA A 314 6.32 0.59 0.35
CA ALA A 314 6.13 -0.85 0.31
C ALA A 314 5.46 -1.26 -1.00
N PRO A 315 5.82 -2.41 -1.56
CA PRO A 315 5.02 -3.06 -2.59
C PRO A 315 3.75 -3.63 -1.97
N GLU A 316 2.72 -3.71 -2.79
CA GLU A 316 1.56 -4.54 -2.57
C GLU A 316 1.55 -5.68 -3.56
N GLY A 317 0.94 -6.80 -3.18
CA GLY A 317 0.94 -7.99 -4.02
C GLY A 317 -0.28 -8.86 -3.79
N PHE A 318 -0.29 -9.98 -4.47
CA PHE A 318 -1.31 -11.01 -4.32
C PHE A 318 -0.70 -12.29 -3.78
N MET A 319 -1.34 -12.85 -2.78
CA MET A 319 -1.05 -14.17 -2.22
C MET A 319 -2.01 -15.20 -2.80
N ILE A 320 -1.56 -16.44 -2.87
CA ILE A 320 -2.38 -17.60 -3.25
C ILE A 320 -2.54 -18.48 -2.03
N SER A 321 -3.75 -18.97 -1.81
CA SER A 321 -4.03 -19.92 -0.73
C SER A 321 -3.50 -21.33 -1.06
N ASN A 322 -2.92 -22.00 -0.06
CA ASN A 322 -2.64 -23.45 -0.14
C ASN A 322 -3.90 -24.32 -0.31
N LYS A 323 -5.09 -23.72 -0.10
CA LYS A 323 -6.38 -24.39 -0.26
C LYS A 323 -7.04 -24.15 -1.61
N ALA A 324 -6.40 -23.37 -2.48
CA ALA A 324 -6.90 -23.14 -3.85
C ALA A 324 -7.05 -24.49 -4.58
N GLU A 325 -8.22 -24.74 -5.13
CA GLU A 325 -8.48 -25.99 -5.88
C GLU A 325 -7.69 -26.04 -7.20
N HIS A 326 -7.41 -24.86 -7.79
CA HIS A 326 -6.74 -24.70 -9.07
C HIS A 326 -5.53 -23.74 -8.96
N PRO A 327 -4.49 -24.07 -8.18
CA PRO A 327 -3.38 -23.15 -7.93
C PRO A 327 -2.59 -22.78 -9.18
N GLU A 328 -2.48 -23.70 -10.16
CA GLU A 328 -1.81 -23.42 -11.43
C GLU A 328 -2.54 -22.34 -12.25
N GLU A 329 -3.88 -22.35 -12.23
CA GLU A 329 -4.67 -21.32 -12.93
C GLU A 329 -4.64 -19.99 -12.19
N CYS A 330 -4.58 -20.00 -10.85
CA CYS A 330 -4.34 -18.80 -10.06
C CYS A 330 -3.00 -18.16 -10.43
N ILE A 331 -1.93 -18.96 -10.53
CA ILE A 331 -0.60 -18.50 -10.94
C ILE A 331 -0.63 -17.92 -12.36
N LYS A 332 -1.27 -18.60 -13.32
CA LYS A 332 -1.39 -18.09 -14.70
C LYS A 332 -2.13 -16.77 -14.76
N PHE A 333 -3.25 -16.65 -14.04
CA PHE A 333 -3.99 -15.41 -13.97
C PHE A 333 -3.16 -14.28 -13.38
N LEU A 334 -2.46 -14.51 -12.26
CA LEU A 334 -1.62 -13.48 -11.64
C LEU A 334 -0.42 -13.12 -12.53
N LYS A 335 0.24 -14.09 -13.17
CA LYS A 335 1.32 -13.79 -14.13
C LYS A 335 0.84 -12.90 -15.28
N TRP A 336 -0.35 -13.17 -15.80
CA TRP A 336 -0.95 -12.32 -16.83
C TRP A 336 -1.35 -10.95 -16.25
N LEU A 337 -1.94 -10.90 -15.06
CA LEU A 337 -2.37 -9.66 -14.42
C LEU A 337 -1.20 -8.69 -14.19
N VAL A 338 -0.02 -9.22 -13.82
CA VAL A 338 1.20 -8.42 -13.59
C VAL A 338 2.10 -8.37 -14.85
N SER A 339 1.54 -8.54 -16.03
CA SER A 339 2.26 -8.34 -17.28
C SER A 339 1.85 -7.04 -17.98
N PRO A 340 2.67 -6.49 -18.89
CA PRO A 340 2.30 -5.32 -19.68
C PRO A 340 1.03 -5.49 -20.52
N GLU A 341 0.79 -6.70 -21.05
CA GLU A 341 -0.40 -7.06 -21.84
C GLU A 341 -1.66 -7.16 -20.97
N GLY A 342 -1.49 -7.47 -19.69
CA GLY A 342 -2.55 -7.53 -18.68
C GLY A 342 -2.77 -6.21 -17.96
N GLY A 343 -2.49 -6.20 -16.67
CA GLY A 343 -2.84 -5.10 -15.78
C GLY A 343 -1.73 -4.10 -15.49
N ALA A 344 -0.45 -4.42 -15.72
CA ALA A 344 0.68 -3.61 -15.26
C ALA A 344 0.65 -2.17 -15.78
N VAL A 345 0.40 -1.97 -17.07
CA VAL A 345 0.27 -0.63 -17.68
C VAL A 345 -1.00 0.07 -17.19
N LYS A 346 -2.14 -0.65 -17.14
CA LYS A 346 -3.42 -0.09 -16.69
C LYS A 346 -3.41 0.34 -15.24
N LEU A 347 -2.65 -0.37 -14.38
CA LEU A 347 -2.48 0.02 -12.99
C LEU A 347 -1.98 1.47 -12.87
N SER A 348 -1.02 1.86 -13.68
CA SER A 348 -0.45 3.19 -13.62
C SER A 348 -1.24 4.22 -14.45
N THR A 349 -1.70 3.85 -15.64
CA THR A 349 -2.37 4.80 -16.55
C THR A 349 -3.85 5.03 -16.24
N VAL A 350 -4.52 4.07 -15.62
CA VAL A 350 -5.94 4.14 -15.24
C VAL A 350 -6.10 4.35 -13.75
N ALA A 351 -5.41 3.54 -12.93
CA ALA A 351 -5.57 3.58 -11.48
C ALA A 351 -4.59 4.54 -10.77
N GLY A 352 -3.52 4.95 -11.44
CA GLY A 352 -2.57 5.94 -10.94
C GLY A 352 -1.46 5.39 -10.05
N ASP A 353 -1.51 4.13 -9.64
CA ASP A 353 -0.46 3.50 -8.84
C ASP A 353 0.75 3.14 -9.72
N LEU A 354 1.91 3.02 -9.12
CA LEU A 354 3.10 2.54 -9.83
C LEU A 354 3.11 1.01 -9.87
N THR A 355 3.39 0.46 -11.05
CA THR A 355 3.51 -0.99 -11.24
C THR A 355 4.82 -1.54 -10.68
N SER A 356 4.81 -2.79 -10.20
CA SER A 356 6.03 -3.54 -9.87
C SER A 356 6.73 -4.15 -11.08
N VAL A 357 6.22 -3.94 -12.29
CA VAL A 357 6.77 -4.54 -13.53
C VAL A 357 7.74 -3.59 -14.19
N ASN A 358 9.00 -4.03 -14.33
CA ASN A 358 10.05 -3.27 -15.01
C ASN A 358 9.67 -2.99 -16.46
N ASP A 359 10.03 -1.81 -16.96
CA ASP A 359 9.85 -1.39 -18.35
C ASP A 359 8.39 -1.38 -18.86
N ALA A 360 7.40 -1.57 -17.96
CA ALA A 360 5.99 -1.48 -18.35
C ALA A 360 5.55 -0.05 -18.64
N LEU A 361 6.15 0.93 -17.99
CA LEU A 361 5.90 2.35 -18.23
C LEU A 361 6.99 2.95 -19.13
N THR A 362 6.53 3.72 -20.11
CA THR A 362 7.37 4.39 -21.10
C THR A 362 6.90 5.83 -21.30
N GLU A 363 7.70 6.67 -21.94
CA GLU A 363 7.32 8.05 -22.31
C GLU A 363 6.03 8.12 -23.16
N GLU A 364 5.63 7.01 -23.80
CA GLU A 364 4.42 6.95 -24.63
C GLU A 364 3.14 6.69 -23.81
N ASN A 365 3.25 6.07 -22.62
CA ASN A 365 2.09 5.58 -21.87
C ASN A 365 2.01 6.07 -20.41
N ALA A 366 2.98 6.83 -19.93
CA ALA A 366 3.01 7.32 -18.53
C ALA A 366 3.38 8.80 -18.44
N LEU A 367 3.09 9.40 -17.30
CA LEU A 367 3.58 10.75 -16.97
C LEU A 367 5.11 10.69 -16.71
N PRO A 368 5.87 11.72 -17.14
CA PRO A 368 7.31 11.77 -16.85
C PRO A 368 7.62 11.59 -15.35
N GLU A 369 6.80 12.15 -14.48
CA GLU A 369 6.96 12.06 -13.02
C GLU A 369 6.74 10.62 -12.49
N GLN A 370 5.89 9.81 -13.15
CA GLN A 370 5.72 8.41 -12.81
C GLN A 370 6.96 7.58 -13.19
N ILE A 371 7.59 7.89 -14.31
CA ILE A 371 8.84 7.25 -14.73
C ILE A 371 9.96 7.61 -13.76
N GLU A 372 10.13 8.92 -13.43
CA GLU A 372 11.11 9.39 -12.46
C GLU A 372 10.88 8.77 -11.06
N ALA A 373 9.61 8.55 -10.67
CA ALA A 373 9.25 7.89 -9.42
C ALA A 373 9.69 6.43 -9.40
N LEU A 374 9.47 5.67 -10.49
CA LEU A 374 9.95 4.30 -10.61
C LEU A 374 11.47 4.21 -10.59
N GLU A 375 12.16 5.12 -11.28
CA GLU A 375 13.61 5.20 -11.23
C GLU A 375 14.11 5.48 -9.80
N THR A 376 13.42 6.36 -9.07
CA THR A 376 13.75 6.68 -7.67
C THR A 376 13.56 5.47 -6.75
N ILE A 377 12.45 4.72 -6.91
CA ILE A 377 12.20 3.50 -6.14
C ILE A 377 13.27 2.44 -6.46
N ASN A 378 13.56 2.22 -7.74
CA ASN A 378 14.52 1.21 -8.19
C ASN A 378 15.98 1.56 -7.81
N ALA A 379 16.29 2.84 -7.60
CA ALA A 379 17.61 3.31 -7.13
C ALA A 379 17.77 3.24 -5.61
N ALA A 380 16.69 3.02 -4.85
CA ALA A 380 16.76 2.89 -3.40
C ALA A 380 17.58 1.65 -3.00
N SER A 381 18.37 1.77 -1.94
CA SER A 381 19.15 0.64 -1.40
C SER A 381 18.26 -0.49 -0.88
N GLN A 382 17.09 -0.12 -0.32
CA GLN A 382 16.03 -1.01 0.14
C GLN A 382 14.72 -0.23 0.33
N MET A 383 13.61 -0.96 0.35
CA MET A 383 12.33 -0.43 0.78
C MET A 383 12.17 -0.63 2.29
N ALA A 384 11.91 0.47 3.01
CA ALA A 384 11.55 0.44 4.42
C ALA A 384 10.01 0.46 4.54
N PRO A 385 9.38 -0.58 5.11
CA PRO A 385 7.92 -0.68 5.13
C PRO A 385 7.29 0.46 5.92
N TRP A 386 6.04 0.78 5.59
CA TRP A 386 5.21 1.71 6.37
C TRP A 386 5.19 1.29 7.83
N PHE A 387 5.29 2.24 8.76
CA PHE A 387 5.39 1.93 10.19
C PHE A 387 4.19 1.13 10.71
N ASP A 388 2.99 1.44 10.24
CA ASP A 388 1.75 0.72 10.55
C ASP A 388 1.65 -0.68 9.90
N ASN A 389 2.56 -0.99 8.96
CA ASN A 389 2.72 -2.33 8.40
C ASN A 389 3.94 -3.07 8.99
N ALA A 390 4.86 -2.37 9.61
CA ALA A 390 6.09 -2.93 10.17
C ALA A 390 5.99 -3.23 11.68
N CYS A 391 5.11 -2.54 12.39
CA CYS A 391 5.03 -2.60 13.84
C CYS A 391 3.62 -3.01 14.31
N ASN A 392 3.54 -3.57 15.52
CA ASN A 392 2.25 -4.00 16.09
C ASN A 392 1.31 -2.80 16.33
N PRO A 393 -0.01 -2.94 16.07
CA PRO A 393 -1.01 -1.88 16.28
C PRO A 393 -1.00 -1.24 17.67
N SER A 394 -0.76 -2.02 18.74
CA SER A 394 -0.65 -1.49 20.10
C SER A 394 0.50 -0.50 20.27
N ILE A 395 1.56 -0.64 19.50
CA ILE A 395 2.75 0.20 19.54
C ILE A 395 2.57 1.42 18.63
N TYR A 396 2.28 1.23 17.34
CA TYR A 396 2.20 2.35 16.41
C TYR A 396 1.05 3.32 16.74
N THR A 397 -0.04 2.84 17.36
CA THR A 397 -1.14 3.71 17.81
C THR A 397 -0.67 4.68 18.90
N VAL A 398 0.07 4.18 19.89
CA VAL A 398 0.63 5.02 20.97
C VAL A 398 1.65 6.01 20.42
N PHE A 399 2.54 5.56 19.52
CA PHE A 399 3.49 6.45 18.85
C PHE A 399 2.79 7.56 18.06
N GLY A 400 1.79 7.24 17.25
CA GLY A 400 1.07 8.19 16.42
C GLY A 400 0.30 9.22 17.25
N GLN A 401 -0.40 8.78 18.30
CA GLN A 401 -1.09 9.68 19.24
C GLN A 401 -0.11 10.60 19.96
N GLY A 402 1.00 10.04 20.45
CA GLY A 402 2.06 10.81 21.10
C GLY A 402 2.71 11.83 20.15
N ALA A 403 2.99 11.46 18.91
CA ALA A 403 3.55 12.40 17.92
C ALA A 403 2.56 13.51 17.54
N SER A 404 1.26 13.21 17.48
CA SER A 404 0.21 14.25 17.35
C SER A 404 0.20 15.20 18.55
N ALA A 405 0.34 14.69 19.77
CA ALA A 405 0.42 15.48 20.99
C ALA A 405 1.71 16.32 21.07
N ILE A 406 2.83 15.85 20.50
CA ILE A 406 4.04 16.65 20.35
C ILE A 406 3.79 17.84 19.41
N ALA A 407 3.09 17.65 18.31
CA ALA A 407 2.78 18.72 17.35
C ALA A 407 1.91 19.83 17.97
N THR A 408 1.11 19.52 18.99
CA THR A 408 0.31 20.48 19.76
C THR A 408 1.00 20.97 21.06
N ASN A 409 2.23 20.49 21.33
CA ASN A 409 2.98 20.73 22.57
C ASN A 409 2.29 20.22 23.85
N ASP A 410 1.43 19.20 23.73
CA ASP A 410 0.75 18.57 24.87
C ASP A 410 1.59 17.47 25.52
N MET A 411 2.59 16.92 24.81
CA MET A 411 3.52 15.90 25.32
C MET A 411 4.97 16.21 24.90
N THR A 412 5.91 15.72 25.70
CA THR A 412 7.34 15.70 25.35
C THR A 412 7.72 14.36 24.69
N PRO A 413 8.83 14.30 23.91
CA PRO A 413 9.38 13.04 23.39
C PRO A 413 9.60 11.97 24.45
N GLU A 414 10.07 12.34 25.64
CA GLU A 414 10.31 11.44 26.76
C GLU A 414 9.01 10.83 27.31
N GLU A 415 7.94 11.62 27.41
CA GLU A 415 6.62 11.15 27.83
C GLU A 415 6.05 10.16 26.82
N VAL A 416 6.14 10.47 25.52
CA VAL A 416 5.70 9.56 24.45
C VAL A 416 6.46 8.24 24.51
N MET A 417 7.79 8.28 24.64
CA MET A 417 8.59 7.05 24.70
C MET A 417 8.31 6.21 25.93
N LYS A 418 7.98 6.84 27.05
CA LYS A 418 7.53 6.12 28.25
C LYS A 418 6.22 5.35 28.02
N ASP A 419 5.27 5.96 27.31
CA ASP A 419 4.01 5.31 27.00
C ASP A 419 4.20 4.17 25.98
N VAL A 420 5.07 4.36 24.98
CA VAL A 420 5.46 3.30 24.03
C VAL A 420 6.11 2.12 24.75
N GLN A 421 7.05 2.36 25.67
CA GLN A 421 7.70 1.31 26.46
C GLN A 421 6.70 0.55 27.34
N THR A 422 5.71 1.26 27.88
CA THR A 422 4.62 0.64 28.65
C THR A 422 3.80 -0.30 27.75
N ALA A 423 3.39 0.17 26.57
CA ALA A 423 2.65 -0.63 25.61
C ALA A 423 3.46 -1.86 25.12
N ALA A 424 4.77 -1.71 24.95
CA ALA A 424 5.65 -2.82 24.58
C ALA A 424 5.75 -3.87 25.68
N ALA A 425 5.84 -3.45 26.95
CA ALA A 425 5.86 -4.36 28.08
C ALA A 425 4.54 -5.16 28.21
N GLU A 426 3.39 -4.49 28.08
CA GLU A 426 2.07 -5.12 28.07
C GLU A 426 1.91 -6.12 26.91
N LEU A 427 2.41 -5.76 25.72
CA LEU A 427 2.35 -6.64 24.55
C LEU A 427 3.16 -7.93 24.77
N LYS A 428 4.37 -7.84 25.35
CA LYS A 428 5.19 -8.99 25.72
C LYS A 428 4.53 -9.91 26.73
N GLU A 429 3.87 -9.35 27.75
CA GLU A 429 3.17 -10.14 28.78
C GLU A 429 2.01 -10.94 28.16
N ASN A 430 1.34 -10.40 27.16
CA ASN A 430 0.22 -11.05 26.47
C ASN A 430 0.67 -12.06 25.39
N SER A 431 1.92 -12.02 24.96
CA SER A 431 2.49 -12.92 23.94
C SER A 431 3.15 -14.17 24.53
N ASN A 432 3.33 -14.26 25.87
CA ASN A 432 3.86 -15.39 26.62
C ASN A 432 2.73 -16.18 27.29
#